data_545fed4fb13894b5504ac6a76690c30b
#
_entry.id   545fed4fb13894b5504ac6a76690c30b
#
_cell.length_a   1.000
_cell.length_b   1.000
_cell.length_c   1.000
_cell.angle_alpha   90.00
_cell.angle_beta   90.00
_cell.angle_gamma   90.00
#
_symmetry.space_group_name_H-M   'P 1'
#
loop_
_entity.id
_entity.type
_entity.pdbx_description
1 polymer ?
#
loop_
_entity_poly.entity_id
_entity_poly.type
_entity_poly.pdbx_seq_one_letter_code
_entity_poly.pdbx_strand_id
1 'polypeptide(L)'
;LRQPEDEPATQLEVLLSGTMALKSQASRLDGATLRHSCLSCDADENPEAILLSIWAQTLADLAPTLAQLPDDQPLALLLDTDIGLPEKQWRRVWRQAWRESGIRQCIEPVDGSGLAALDQWLDQRIGDRALLLVLAVQFAPQQPEGTAEAAVGLLFGNRLTQTTLAPIAYIHRPEQERKPTADDLLYATRQALDWVPLESTSIERVWRVGIDAQRAVAIASVLSEVPMPVNKTGLCNLDAMLGHPGCASPWLAIAAGTQATAHGVGPQFIFSGGGAAAGLWGAVLMPVSALLK
;
A
#
# COMPACT_ATOMS: atom_id res chain seq x y z
N LEU A 1 -3.17 -5.75 -8.45
CA LEU A 1 -1.96 -5.87 -9.29
C LEU A 1 -2.37 -6.35 -10.66
N ARG A 2 -2.46 -5.47 -11.64
CA ARG A 2 -2.73 -5.84 -13.02
C ARG A 2 -1.42 -5.73 -13.82
N GLN A 3 -0.93 -6.84 -14.34
CA GLN A 3 -0.31 -6.79 -15.66
C GLN A 3 -1.47 -6.80 -16.67
N PRO A 4 -1.40 -6.06 -17.79
CA PRO A 4 -2.55 -5.83 -18.67
C PRO A 4 -3.19 -7.10 -19.27
N GLU A 5 -2.55 -8.24 -19.19
CA GLU A 5 -2.90 -9.48 -19.90
C GLU A 5 -3.46 -10.60 -19.02
N ASP A 6 -3.41 -10.46 -17.65
CA ASP A 6 -3.82 -11.53 -16.75
C ASP A 6 -5.05 -11.19 -15.91
N GLU A 7 -5.87 -12.19 -15.60
CA GLU A 7 -6.98 -12.00 -14.66
C GLU A 7 -6.47 -11.69 -13.25
N PRO A 8 -7.12 -10.77 -12.49
CA PRO A 8 -6.66 -10.33 -11.17
C PRO A 8 -6.47 -11.46 -10.15
N ALA A 9 -7.27 -12.51 -10.22
CA ALA A 9 -7.14 -13.67 -9.34
C ALA A 9 -5.83 -14.43 -9.58
N THR A 10 -5.46 -14.66 -10.84
CA THR A 10 -4.21 -15.33 -11.22
C THR A 10 -2.98 -14.54 -10.77
N GLN A 11 -3.03 -13.22 -10.84
CA GLN A 11 -1.91 -12.37 -10.39
C GLN A 11 -1.67 -12.46 -8.88
N LEU A 12 -2.75 -12.50 -8.09
CA LEU A 12 -2.61 -12.69 -6.65
C LEU A 12 -2.00 -14.05 -6.32
N GLU A 13 -2.44 -15.13 -6.97
CA GLU A 13 -1.87 -16.47 -6.77
C GLU A 13 -0.38 -16.52 -7.11
N VAL A 14 0.03 -15.92 -8.23
CA VAL A 14 1.44 -15.81 -8.64
C VAL A 14 2.24 -14.99 -7.62
N LEU A 15 1.70 -13.87 -7.13
CA LEU A 15 2.31 -13.08 -6.07
C LEU A 15 2.46 -13.89 -4.77
N LEU A 16 1.41 -14.58 -4.35
CA LEU A 16 1.40 -15.38 -3.13
C LEU A 16 2.32 -16.60 -3.20
N SER A 17 2.53 -17.16 -4.39
CA SER A 17 3.46 -18.27 -4.63
C SER A 17 4.94 -17.85 -4.61
N GLY A 18 5.22 -16.52 -4.69
CA GLY A 18 6.57 -15.99 -4.77
C GLY A 18 7.30 -16.31 -6.09
N THR A 19 6.57 -16.72 -7.13
CA THR A 19 7.14 -17.07 -8.44
C THR A 19 7.28 -15.87 -9.37
N MET A 20 6.66 -14.73 -9.04
CA MET A 20 6.83 -13.49 -9.79
C MET A 20 8.24 -12.94 -9.60
N ALA A 21 8.86 -12.52 -10.67
CA ALA A 21 10.20 -11.90 -10.65
C ALA A 21 10.20 -10.63 -11.50
N LEU A 22 10.97 -9.64 -11.05
CA LEU A 22 11.16 -8.38 -11.75
C LEU A 22 11.77 -8.62 -13.14
N LYS A 23 11.06 -8.16 -14.17
CA LYS A 23 11.48 -8.28 -15.58
C LYS A 23 12.17 -7.00 -16.05
N SER A 24 12.90 -7.09 -17.17
CA SER A 24 13.45 -5.93 -17.85
C SER A 24 12.42 -5.34 -18.81
N GLN A 25 12.24 -4.02 -18.74
CA GLN A 25 11.31 -3.25 -19.57
C GLN A 25 11.99 -1.95 -20.03
N ALA A 26 11.47 -1.31 -21.07
CA ALA A 26 11.96 -0.01 -21.53
C ALA A 26 11.58 1.11 -20.54
N SER A 27 12.55 1.96 -20.24
CA SER A 27 12.32 3.16 -19.43
C SER A 27 11.50 4.19 -20.20
N ARG A 28 10.55 4.87 -19.55
CA ARG A 28 9.76 5.94 -20.14
C ARG A 28 10.55 7.21 -20.44
N LEU A 29 11.70 7.40 -19.75
CA LEU A 29 12.47 8.63 -19.85
C LEU A 29 13.42 8.61 -21.05
N ASP A 30 14.07 7.47 -21.32
CA ASP A 30 15.16 7.36 -22.29
C ASP A 30 15.10 6.09 -23.15
N GLY A 31 14.10 5.22 -22.93
CA GLY A 31 13.96 3.96 -23.66
C GLY A 31 15.01 2.88 -23.29
N ALA A 32 15.88 3.13 -22.29
CA ALA A 32 16.86 2.14 -21.87
C ALA A 32 16.16 0.90 -21.27
N THR A 33 16.65 -0.29 -21.60
CA THR A 33 16.13 -1.54 -21.03
C THR A 33 16.70 -1.76 -19.64
N LEU A 34 15.86 -1.63 -18.63
CA LEU A 34 16.21 -1.71 -17.22
C LEU A 34 15.30 -2.72 -16.50
N ARG A 35 15.74 -3.18 -15.33
CA ARG A 35 14.91 -4.04 -14.46
C ARG A 35 13.96 -3.16 -13.64
N HIS A 36 12.74 -3.02 -14.10
CA HIS A 36 11.69 -2.26 -13.42
C HIS A 36 10.30 -2.74 -13.88
N SER A 37 9.26 -2.33 -13.20
CA SER A 37 7.88 -2.60 -13.58
C SER A 37 7.16 -1.31 -13.99
N CYS A 38 6.52 -1.30 -15.16
CA CYS A 38 5.67 -0.21 -15.63
C CYS A 38 4.18 -0.58 -15.51
N LEU A 39 3.33 0.41 -15.23
CA LEU A 39 1.88 0.25 -15.22
C LEU A 39 1.26 0.14 -16.61
N SER A 40 1.95 0.64 -17.65
CA SER A 40 1.61 0.44 -19.05
C SER A 40 2.88 0.13 -19.84
N CYS A 41 2.81 -0.82 -20.76
CA CYS A 41 3.95 -1.23 -21.59
C CYS A 41 4.08 -0.43 -22.89
N ASP A 42 3.16 0.50 -23.18
CA ASP A 42 3.21 1.33 -24.39
C ASP A 42 4.22 2.46 -24.22
N ALA A 43 5.40 2.29 -24.81
CA ALA A 43 6.49 3.26 -24.73
C ALA A 43 6.20 4.56 -25.55
N ASP A 44 5.31 4.48 -26.53
CA ASP A 44 4.98 5.59 -27.44
C ASP A 44 3.80 6.43 -26.93
N GLU A 45 3.13 6.00 -25.85
CA GLU A 45 1.97 6.70 -25.32
C GLU A 45 2.39 7.91 -24.47
N ASN A 46 1.64 9.02 -24.63
CA ASN A 46 1.87 10.23 -23.85
C ASN A 46 1.76 9.96 -22.33
N PRO A 47 2.79 10.24 -21.53
CA PRO A 47 2.78 9.99 -20.09
C PRO A 47 1.60 10.62 -19.34
N GLU A 48 1.09 11.77 -19.78
CA GLU A 48 -0.12 12.38 -19.19
C GLU A 48 -1.36 11.55 -19.45
N ALA A 49 -1.49 10.94 -20.64
CA ALA A 49 -2.63 10.10 -20.99
C ALA A 49 -2.61 8.80 -20.17
N ILE A 50 -1.44 8.20 -20.01
CA ILE A 50 -1.25 7.02 -19.16
C ILE A 50 -1.60 7.36 -17.70
N LEU A 51 -1.09 8.46 -17.17
CA LEU A 51 -1.38 8.89 -15.79
C LEU A 51 -2.88 9.17 -15.60
N LEU A 52 -3.54 9.76 -16.58
CA LEU A 52 -5.00 9.96 -16.55
C LEU A 52 -5.75 8.63 -16.48
N SER A 53 -5.36 7.66 -17.31
CA SER A 53 -5.94 6.31 -17.31
C SER A 53 -5.74 5.60 -15.96
N ILE A 54 -4.54 5.72 -15.37
CA ILE A 54 -4.23 5.16 -14.06
C ILE A 54 -5.14 5.76 -12.98
N TRP A 55 -5.25 7.09 -12.92
CA TRP A 55 -6.14 7.77 -11.97
C TRP A 55 -7.61 7.39 -12.20
N ALA A 56 -8.06 7.40 -13.46
CA ALA A 56 -9.43 7.06 -13.81
C ALA A 56 -9.78 5.63 -13.39
N GLN A 57 -8.89 4.66 -13.65
CA GLN A 57 -9.10 3.26 -13.25
C GLN A 57 -9.12 3.11 -11.73
N THR A 58 -8.17 3.74 -11.02
CA THR A 58 -8.10 3.66 -9.55
C THR A 58 -9.37 4.24 -8.90
N LEU A 59 -9.87 5.35 -9.41
CA LEU A 59 -11.10 5.97 -8.93
C LEU A 59 -12.34 5.16 -9.32
N ALA A 60 -12.37 4.58 -10.51
CA ALA A 60 -13.47 3.71 -10.95
C ALA A 60 -13.62 2.45 -10.09
N ASP A 61 -12.51 1.87 -9.63
CA ASP A 61 -12.53 0.71 -8.74
C ASP A 61 -13.08 1.07 -7.33
N LEU A 62 -12.93 2.32 -6.89
CA LEU A 62 -13.42 2.84 -5.60
C LEU A 62 -14.85 3.41 -5.67
N ALA A 63 -15.27 3.89 -6.84
CA ALA A 63 -16.54 4.58 -7.02
C ALA A 63 -17.78 3.79 -6.56
N PRO A 64 -17.90 2.46 -6.77
CA PRO A 64 -19.05 1.69 -6.28
C PRO A 64 -19.16 1.68 -4.75
N THR A 65 -18.03 1.68 -4.03
CA THR A 65 -18.00 1.74 -2.57
C THR A 65 -18.35 3.15 -2.09
N LEU A 66 -17.78 4.18 -2.71
CA LEU A 66 -18.05 5.58 -2.37
C LEU A 66 -19.49 5.98 -2.70
N ALA A 67 -20.11 5.40 -3.73
CA ALA A 67 -21.51 5.64 -4.07
C ALA A 67 -22.51 5.14 -3.01
N GLN A 68 -22.09 4.24 -2.11
CA GLN A 68 -22.93 3.77 -0.99
C GLN A 68 -22.94 4.75 0.18
N LEU A 69 -22.03 5.72 0.18
CA LEU A 69 -21.93 6.75 1.22
C LEU A 69 -22.88 7.92 0.92
N PRO A 70 -23.42 8.60 1.97
CA PRO A 70 -24.12 9.86 1.80
C PRO A 70 -23.25 10.91 1.11
N ASP A 71 -23.85 11.81 0.32
CA ASP A 71 -23.15 12.87 -0.39
C ASP A 71 -22.48 13.88 0.56
N ASP A 72 -23.03 14.07 1.74
CA ASP A 72 -22.53 14.93 2.80
C ASP A 72 -21.53 14.25 3.75
N GLN A 73 -21.20 12.98 3.50
CA GLN A 73 -20.16 12.29 4.28
C GLN A 73 -18.78 12.90 4.04
N PRO A 74 -18.13 13.46 5.06
CA PRO A 74 -16.78 13.99 4.92
C PRO A 74 -15.79 12.89 4.50
N LEU A 75 -14.96 13.20 3.52
CA LEU A 75 -13.93 12.30 3.01
C LEU A 75 -12.57 12.99 3.06
N ALA A 76 -11.71 12.57 3.97
CA ALA A 76 -10.32 13.01 3.98
C ALA A 76 -9.59 12.38 2.79
N LEU A 77 -8.72 13.13 2.11
CA LEU A 77 -7.92 12.65 0.97
C LEU A 77 -6.44 12.81 1.22
N LEU A 78 -5.72 11.71 1.24
CA LEU A 78 -4.26 11.67 1.20
C LEU A 78 -3.79 11.33 -0.23
N LEU A 79 -3.09 12.27 -0.87
CA LEU A 79 -2.38 12.03 -2.12
C LEU A 79 -0.90 11.80 -1.82
N ASP A 80 -0.48 10.53 -1.80
CA ASP A 80 0.92 10.14 -1.56
C ASP A 80 1.58 9.83 -2.91
N THR A 81 2.26 10.82 -3.51
CA THR A 81 2.66 10.73 -4.92
C THR A 81 4.13 11.06 -5.13
N ASP A 82 4.78 10.21 -5.94
CA ASP A 82 6.09 10.48 -6.56
C ASP A 82 5.94 10.30 -8.08
N ILE A 83 5.81 11.44 -8.77
CA ILE A 83 5.49 11.50 -10.20
C ILE A 83 6.57 12.29 -10.91
N GLY A 84 7.29 11.65 -11.84
CA GLY A 84 8.37 12.27 -12.63
C GLY A 84 7.92 13.33 -13.65
N LEU A 85 6.64 13.71 -13.65
CA LEU A 85 6.11 14.80 -14.46
C LEU A 85 6.12 16.13 -13.68
N PRO A 86 6.20 17.31 -14.38
CA PRO A 86 6.06 18.59 -13.73
C PRO A 86 4.79 18.72 -12.91
N GLU A 87 4.88 19.30 -11.72
CA GLU A 87 3.78 19.38 -10.76
C GLU A 87 2.48 19.95 -11.35
N LYS A 88 2.59 21.03 -12.16
CA LYS A 88 1.43 21.63 -12.82
C LYS A 88 0.73 20.66 -13.78
N GLN A 89 1.48 19.77 -14.43
CA GLN A 89 0.93 18.79 -15.37
C GLN A 89 0.17 17.69 -14.63
N TRP A 90 0.81 16.98 -13.71
CA TRP A 90 0.14 15.89 -13.02
C TRP A 90 -1.03 16.37 -12.15
N ARG A 91 -0.96 17.57 -11.52
CA ARG A 91 -2.08 18.14 -10.79
C ARG A 91 -3.27 18.51 -11.70
N ARG A 92 -3.01 18.85 -12.96
CA ARG A 92 -4.08 19.05 -13.97
C ARG A 92 -4.76 17.74 -14.29
N VAL A 93 -3.96 16.68 -14.56
CA VAL A 93 -4.44 15.33 -14.84
C VAL A 93 -5.27 14.79 -13.67
N TRP A 94 -4.76 14.94 -12.45
CA TRP A 94 -5.49 14.56 -11.23
C TRP A 94 -6.86 15.25 -11.13
N ARG A 95 -6.92 16.57 -11.29
CA ARG A 95 -8.18 17.32 -11.23
C ARG A 95 -9.16 16.90 -12.33
N GLN A 96 -8.67 16.52 -13.50
CA GLN A 96 -9.48 15.97 -14.57
C GLN A 96 -10.06 14.61 -14.17
N ALA A 97 -9.22 13.66 -13.76
CA ALA A 97 -9.64 12.33 -13.32
C ALA A 97 -10.68 12.39 -12.18
N TRP A 98 -10.45 13.26 -11.19
CA TRP A 98 -11.40 13.45 -10.08
C TRP A 98 -12.77 13.94 -10.58
N ARG A 99 -12.81 14.94 -11.45
CA ARG A 99 -14.08 15.46 -12.00
C ARG A 99 -14.83 14.42 -12.84
N GLU A 100 -14.11 13.60 -13.57
CA GLU A 100 -14.67 12.56 -14.44
C GLU A 100 -15.08 11.30 -13.68
N SER A 101 -14.60 11.09 -12.46
CA SER A 101 -14.89 9.90 -11.65
C SER A 101 -16.35 9.81 -11.19
N GLY A 102 -17.09 10.91 -11.15
CA GLY A 102 -18.45 10.96 -10.65
C GLY A 102 -18.57 10.80 -9.11
N ILE A 103 -17.46 10.80 -8.39
CA ILE A 103 -17.45 10.78 -6.91
C ILE A 103 -18.03 12.10 -6.41
N ARG A 104 -19.04 12.00 -5.53
CA ARG A 104 -19.88 13.13 -5.09
C ARG A 104 -19.43 13.76 -3.79
N GLN A 105 -18.68 13.03 -2.98
CA GLN A 105 -18.24 13.48 -1.67
C GLN A 105 -17.28 14.68 -1.77
N CYS A 106 -17.44 15.63 -0.85
CA CYS A 106 -16.46 16.69 -0.67
C CYS A 106 -15.20 16.13 -0.02
N ILE A 107 -14.05 16.46 -0.61
CA ILE A 107 -12.75 16.00 -0.10
C ILE A 107 -12.07 17.08 0.74
N GLU A 108 -11.48 16.65 1.87
CA GLU A 108 -10.60 17.47 2.71
C GLU A 108 -9.17 16.93 2.55
N PRO A 109 -8.20 17.73 2.04
CA PRO A 109 -6.83 17.25 1.88
C PRO A 109 -6.19 16.96 3.24
N VAL A 110 -5.43 15.86 3.30
CA VAL A 110 -4.58 15.48 4.42
C VAL A 110 -3.13 15.58 3.99
N ASP A 111 -2.32 16.27 4.78
CA ASP A 111 -0.89 16.37 4.56
C ASP A 111 -0.14 15.18 5.18
N GLY A 112 1.03 14.88 4.62
CA GLY A 112 1.89 13.80 5.09
C GLY A 112 2.11 12.72 4.05
N SER A 113 2.78 11.65 4.44
CA SER A 113 3.10 10.51 3.58
C SER A 113 3.18 9.21 4.39
N GLY A 114 2.97 8.09 3.72
CA GLY A 114 3.11 6.76 4.28
C GLY A 114 2.27 6.51 5.53
N LEU A 115 2.68 5.55 6.33
CA LEU A 115 1.95 5.14 7.54
C LEU A 115 1.96 6.22 8.64
N ALA A 116 2.89 7.18 8.60
CA ALA A 116 2.89 8.32 9.51
C ALA A 116 1.63 9.20 9.32
N ALA A 117 1.23 9.43 8.07
CA ALA A 117 0.01 10.18 7.79
C ALA A 117 -1.25 9.43 8.25
N LEU A 118 -1.28 8.11 8.10
CA LEU A 118 -2.38 7.28 8.60
C LEU A 118 -2.46 7.33 10.13
N ASP A 119 -1.32 7.17 10.82
CA ASP A 119 -1.27 7.21 12.29
C ASP A 119 -1.72 8.57 12.84
N GLN A 120 -1.21 9.65 12.26
CA GLN A 120 -1.62 11.01 12.63
C GLN A 120 -3.12 11.26 12.37
N TRP A 121 -3.64 10.80 11.24
CA TRP A 121 -5.06 10.94 10.92
C TRP A 121 -5.93 10.17 11.92
N LEU A 122 -5.55 8.96 12.29
CA LEU A 122 -6.25 8.18 13.30
C LEU A 122 -6.32 8.91 14.65
N ASP A 123 -5.21 9.49 15.11
CA ASP A 123 -5.16 10.24 16.36
C ASP A 123 -6.06 11.48 16.33
N GLN A 124 -6.10 12.21 15.22
CA GLN A 124 -6.90 13.42 15.06
C GLN A 124 -8.41 13.14 14.93
N ARG A 125 -8.78 11.96 14.43
CA ARG A 125 -10.17 11.61 14.08
C ARG A 125 -10.76 10.46 14.91
N ILE A 126 -10.17 10.17 16.06
CA ILE A 126 -10.62 9.04 16.91
C ILE A 126 -12.05 9.19 17.41
N GLY A 127 -12.53 10.42 17.58
CA GLY A 127 -13.89 10.75 18.07
C GLY A 127 -14.92 10.98 16.96
N ASP A 128 -14.51 11.01 15.69
CA ASP A 128 -15.37 11.39 14.57
C ASP A 128 -15.73 10.17 13.72
N ARG A 129 -16.88 10.24 13.02
CA ARG A 129 -17.17 9.32 11.91
C ARG A 129 -16.37 9.75 10.68
N ALA A 130 -15.12 9.33 10.60
CA ALA A 130 -14.20 9.80 9.59
C ALA A 130 -13.79 8.68 8.63
N LEU A 131 -13.70 9.03 7.35
CA LEU A 131 -13.18 8.20 6.27
C LEU A 131 -11.96 8.86 5.67
N LEU A 132 -10.94 8.07 5.34
CA LEU A 132 -9.73 8.50 4.67
C LEU A 132 -9.58 7.74 3.35
N LEU A 133 -9.63 8.45 2.25
CA LEU A 133 -9.24 7.96 0.94
C LEU A 133 -7.75 8.20 0.75
N VAL A 134 -7.00 7.13 0.55
CA VAL A 134 -5.58 7.19 0.19
C VAL A 134 -5.44 6.85 -1.28
N LEU A 135 -4.77 7.71 -2.02
CA LEU A 135 -4.36 7.47 -3.40
C LEU A 135 -2.84 7.63 -3.47
N ALA A 136 -2.15 6.52 -3.61
CA ALA A 136 -0.70 6.48 -3.67
C ALA A 136 -0.26 6.12 -5.09
N VAL A 137 0.62 6.94 -5.68
CA VAL A 137 1.10 6.71 -7.05
C VAL A 137 2.58 7.01 -7.16
N GLN A 138 3.33 5.99 -7.58
CA GLN A 138 4.67 6.18 -8.14
C GLN A 138 4.61 6.00 -9.66
N PHE A 139 5.00 7.03 -10.39
CA PHE A 139 4.93 7.04 -11.85
C PHE A 139 6.13 7.74 -12.47
N ALA A 140 6.74 7.13 -13.50
CA ALA A 140 7.91 7.64 -14.22
C ALA A 140 9.05 8.07 -13.25
N PRO A 141 9.55 7.18 -12.37
CA PRO A 141 10.61 7.52 -11.43
C PRO A 141 11.87 7.95 -12.16
N GLN A 142 12.59 8.94 -11.61
CA GLN A 142 13.81 9.47 -12.24
C GLN A 142 14.95 8.44 -12.31
N GLN A 143 14.97 7.49 -11.39
CA GLN A 143 15.93 6.38 -11.37
C GLN A 143 15.13 5.07 -11.43
N PRO A 144 14.81 4.57 -12.63
CA PRO A 144 13.89 3.46 -12.80
C PRO A 144 14.50 2.08 -12.48
N GLU A 145 15.84 1.90 -12.47
CA GLU A 145 16.46 0.60 -12.20
C GLU A 145 16.04 0.05 -10.82
N GLY A 146 15.51 -1.15 -10.80
CA GLY A 146 15.05 -1.83 -9.59
C GLY A 146 13.74 -1.30 -9.01
N THR A 147 13.07 -0.35 -9.67
CA THR A 147 11.84 0.29 -9.19
C THR A 147 10.57 -0.34 -9.77
N ALA A 148 9.42 0.09 -9.27
CA ALA A 148 8.12 -0.22 -9.84
C ALA A 148 7.28 1.06 -9.96
N GLU A 149 6.61 1.25 -11.09
CA GLU A 149 5.43 2.10 -11.11
C GLU A 149 4.30 1.38 -10.39
N ALA A 150 3.61 2.09 -9.54
CA ALA A 150 2.51 1.54 -8.76
C ALA A 150 1.41 2.59 -8.54
N ALA A 151 0.16 2.15 -8.56
CA ALA A 151 -0.98 2.96 -8.17
C ALA A 151 -1.86 2.15 -7.22
N VAL A 152 -2.21 2.76 -6.10
CA VAL A 152 -2.99 2.12 -5.04
C VAL A 152 -4.07 3.07 -4.58
N GLY A 153 -5.31 2.57 -4.51
CA GLY A 153 -6.44 3.25 -3.90
C GLY A 153 -6.96 2.46 -2.70
N LEU A 154 -7.04 3.09 -1.54
CA LEU A 154 -7.53 2.48 -0.31
C LEU A 154 -8.51 3.42 0.38
N LEU A 155 -9.62 2.85 0.89
CA LEU A 155 -10.56 3.57 1.75
C LEU A 155 -10.45 3.03 3.17
N PHE A 156 -10.04 3.89 4.10
CA PHE A 156 -9.98 3.61 5.52
C PHE A 156 -11.15 4.24 6.24
N GLY A 157 -11.66 3.53 7.23
CA GLY A 157 -12.60 4.04 8.19
C GLY A 157 -12.13 3.75 9.61
N ASN A 158 -12.42 4.65 10.54
CA ASN A 158 -12.20 4.38 11.95
C ASN A 158 -13.31 3.49 12.54
N ARG A 159 -13.18 3.13 13.82
CA ARG A 159 -14.15 2.27 14.50
C ARG A 159 -15.60 2.75 14.38
N LEU A 160 -15.83 4.05 14.30
CA LEU A 160 -17.18 4.63 14.27
C LEU A 160 -17.84 4.51 12.88
N THR A 161 -17.09 4.20 11.84
CA THR A 161 -17.60 4.06 10.46
C THR A 161 -17.86 2.60 10.05
N GLN A 162 -17.56 1.62 10.89
CA GLN A 162 -17.74 0.19 10.59
C GLN A 162 -19.20 -0.20 10.29
N THR A 163 -20.16 0.54 10.78
CA THR A 163 -21.58 0.32 10.49
C THR A 163 -22.04 0.96 9.18
N THR A 164 -21.20 1.82 8.58
CA THR A 164 -21.53 2.53 7.34
C THR A 164 -21.12 1.71 6.11
N LEU A 165 -19.90 1.12 6.18
CA LEU A 165 -19.37 0.22 5.15
C LEU A 165 -18.83 -1.03 5.84
N ALA A 166 -19.12 -2.20 5.27
CA ALA A 166 -18.55 -3.44 5.75
C ALA A 166 -17.04 -3.46 5.46
N PRO A 167 -16.17 -3.60 6.46
CA PRO A 167 -14.74 -3.68 6.26
C PRO A 167 -14.35 -5.00 5.58
N ILE A 168 -13.30 -4.98 4.75
CA ILE A 168 -12.68 -6.18 4.19
C ILE A 168 -11.67 -6.76 5.18
N ALA A 169 -10.91 -5.88 5.83
CA ALA A 169 -9.90 -6.22 6.82
C ALA A 169 -9.78 -5.09 7.84
N TYR A 170 -9.19 -5.38 8.98
CA TYR A 170 -8.80 -4.39 9.98
C TYR A 170 -7.28 -4.21 9.95
N ILE A 171 -6.81 -2.98 9.79
CA ILE A 171 -5.44 -2.62 10.07
C ILE A 171 -5.37 -2.03 11.48
N HIS A 172 -4.48 -2.56 12.29
CA HIS A 172 -4.21 -2.02 13.61
C HIS A 172 -3.20 -0.89 13.52
N ARG A 173 -3.11 -0.08 14.57
CA ARG A 173 -2.22 1.08 14.63
C ARG A 173 -0.82 0.67 14.21
N PRO A 174 -0.22 1.32 13.19
CA PRO A 174 1.15 1.06 12.80
C PRO A 174 2.13 1.60 13.84
N GLU A 175 3.25 0.90 14.03
CA GLU A 175 4.32 1.31 14.94
C GLU A 175 5.61 1.54 14.18
N GLN A 176 6.27 2.66 14.45
CA GLN A 176 7.54 3.02 13.83
C GLN A 176 8.72 2.72 14.75
N GLU A 177 9.80 2.17 14.23
CA GLU A 177 11.06 2.13 14.96
C GLU A 177 11.55 3.56 15.25
N ARG A 178 12.06 3.79 16.44
CA ARG A 178 12.57 5.10 16.86
C ARG A 178 13.92 5.43 16.25
N LYS A 179 14.74 4.40 16.04
CA LYS A 179 16.06 4.47 15.40
C LYS A 179 16.23 3.29 14.46
N PRO A 180 17.05 3.39 13.43
CA PRO A 180 17.25 2.31 12.46
C PRO A 180 18.14 1.20 13.01
N THR A 181 17.75 0.61 14.16
CA THR A 181 18.44 -0.49 14.85
C THR A 181 17.55 -1.73 14.91
N ALA A 182 18.15 -2.91 15.07
CA ALA A 182 17.39 -4.15 15.25
C ALA A 182 16.58 -4.13 16.54
N ASP A 183 17.10 -3.54 17.61
CA ASP A 183 16.42 -3.47 18.92
C ASP A 183 15.19 -2.55 18.86
N ASP A 184 15.30 -1.38 18.23
CA ASP A 184 14.15 -0.47 18.07
C ASP A 184 13.09 -1.09 17.13
N LEU A 185 13.51 -1.79 16.08
CA LEU A 185 12.59 -2.51 15.20
C LEU A 185 11.89 -3.67 15.94
N LEU A 186 12.63 -4.41 16.79
CA LEU A 186 12.07 -5.45 17.64
C LEU A 186 11.02 -4.87 18.59
N TYR A 187 11.34 -3.74 19.23
CA TYR A 187 10.39 -3.04 20.10
C TYR A 187 9.12 -2.64 19.33
N ALA A 188 9.26 -1.98 18.16
CA ALA A 188 8.12 -1.57 17.33
C ALA A 188 7.28 -2.78 16.87
N THR A 189 7.94 -3.90 16.53
CA THR A 189 7.26 -5.14 16.13
C THR A 189 6.42 -5.71 17.28
N ARG A 190 6.99 -5.79 18.48
CA ARG A 190 6.26 -6.24 19.68
C ARG A 190 5.09 -5.32 20.00
N GLN A 191 5.31 -4.00 19.95
CA GLN A 191 4.27 -3.01 20.20
C GLN A 191 3.11 -3.12 19.19
N ALA A 192 3.41 -3.31 17.89
CA ALA A 192 2.39 -3.52 16.87
C ALA A 192 1.55 -4.80 17.12
N LEU A 193 2.17 -5.86 17.63
CA LEU A 193 1.48 -7.09 18.03
C LEU A 193 0.66 -6.92 19.32
N ASP A 194 1.12 -6.11 20.28
CA ASP A 194 0.43 -5.85 21.54
C ASP A 194 -0.87 -5.06 21.34
N TRP A 195 -0.99 -4.25 20.27
CA TRP A 195 -2.25 -3.61 19.90
C TRP A 195 -3.35 -4.61 19.52
N VAL A 196 -2.95 -5.83 19.20
CA VAL A 196 -3.84 -6.92 18.83
C VAL A 196 -3.59 -8.04 19.82
N PRO A 197 -4.59 -8.59 20.51
CA PRO A 197 -4.37 -9.69 21.44
C PRO A 197 -4.06 -11.00 20.68
N LEU A 198 -2.95 -10.98 19.92
CA LEU A 198 -2.50 -12.07 19.07
C LEU A 198 -1.09 -12.53 19.44
N GLU A 199 -0.94 -13.84 19.56
CA GLU A 199 0.38 -14.44 19.56
C GLU A 199 1.05 -14.31 18.20
N SER A 200 2.33 -14.00 18.15
CA SER A 200 3.09 -13.85 16.89
C SER A 200 3.02 -15.11 16.00
N THR A 201 2.87 -16.28 16.63
CA THR A 201 2.69 -17.57 15.94
C THR A 201 1.38 -17.73 15.20
N SER A 202 0.40 -16.84 15.45
CA SER A 202 -0.87 -16.78 14.72
C SER A 202 -0.78 -16.01 13.41
N ILE A 203 0.33 -15.31 13.15
CA ILE A 203 0.56 -14.61 11.90
C ILE A 203 0.77 -15.64 10.78
N GLU A 204 -0.06 -15.59 9.76
CA GLU A 204 0.02 -16.54 8.63
C GLU A 204 0.93 -16.03 7.51
N ARG A 205 1.10 -14.70 7.40
CA ARG A 205 1.89 -14.09 6.33
C ARG A 205 2.60 -12.83 6.79
N VAL A 206 3.80 -12.64 6.27
CA VAL A 206 4.61 -11.43 6.50
C VAL A 206 4.91 -10.77 5.15
N TRP A 207 4.55 -9.51 5.02
CA TRP A 207 4.84 -8.69 3.85
C TRP A 207 6.05 -7.81 4.11
N ARG A 208 6.93 -7.68 3.12
CA ARG A 208 8.05 -6.75 3.13
C ARG A 208 8.02 -5.90 1.88
N VAL A 209 8.14 -4.58 2.06
CA VAL A 209 8.14 -3.60 0.96
C VAL A 209 8.92 -2.35 1.35
N GLY A 210 9.63 -1.76 0.41
CA GLY A 210 10.43 -0.57 0.67
C GLY A 210 11.65 -0.83 1.57
N ILE A 211 12.24 -2.04 1.50
CA ILE A 211 13.26 -2.53 2.43
C ILE A 211 14.60 -2.70 1.70
N ASP A 212 15.60 -1.96 2.10
CA ASP A 212 16.96 -2.18 1.63
C ASP A 212 17.61 -3.44 2.21
N ALA A 213 18.77 -3.83 1.69
CA ALA A 213 19.46 -5.04 2.09
C ALA A 213 19.90 -5.03 3.58
N GLN A 214 20.30 -3.87 4.10
CA GLN A 214 20.71 -3.72 5.49
C GLN A 214 19.51 -3.91 6.44
N ARG A 215 18.39 -3.30 6.10
CA ARG A 215 17.15 -3.39 6.87
C ARG A 215 16.52 -4.79 6.77
N ALA A 216 16.72 -5.49 5.65
CA ALA A 216 16.29 -6.89 5.51
C ALA A 216 17.00 -7.81 6.54
N VAL A 217 18.27 -7.55 6.87
CA VAL A 217 19.00 -8.27 7.91
C VAL A 217 18.40 -7.97 9.31
N ALA A 218 18.04 -6.70 9.58
CA ALA A 218 17.39 -6.34 10.84
C ALA A 218 16.03 -7.06 11.00
N ILE A 219 15.23 -7.12 9.95
CA ILE A 219 13.95 -7.87 9.93
C ILE A 219 14.22 -9.37 10.20
N ALA A 220 15.23 -9.97 9.58
CA ALA A 220 15.55 -11.37 9.81
C ALA A 220 15.94 -11.62 11.28
N SER A 221 16.68 -10.71 11.93
CA SER A 221 16.98 -10.75 13.35
C SER A 221 15.71 -10.67 14.20
N VAL A 222 14.80 -9.74 13.89
CA VAL A 222 13.52 -9.61 14.60
C VAL A 222 12.67 -10.87 14.48
N LEU A 223 12.59 -11.48 13.28
CA LEU A 223 11.83 -12.71 13.06
C LEU A 223 12.40 -13.93 13.80
N SER A 224 13.69 -13.90 14.19
CA SER A 224 14.27 -14.93 15.05
C SER A 224 13.87 -14.78 16.52
N GLU A 225 13.60 -13.54 16.97
CA GLU A 225 13.20 -13.21 18.35
C GLU A 225 11.67 -13.25 18.55
N VAL A 226 10.92 -12.92 17.49
CA VAL A 226 9.46 -12.92 17.44
C VAL A 226 9.05 -13.89 16.34
N PRO A 227 8.95 -15.19 16.64
CA PRO A 227 8.72 -16.22 15.64
C PRO A 227 7.31 -16.05 15.03
N MET A 228 7.27 -15.59 13.81
CA MET A 228 6.11 -15.66 12.95
C MET A 228 6.29 -16.88 12.04
N PRO A 229 5.28 -17.74 11.83
CA PRO A 229 5.42 -18.94 11.02
C PRO A 229 5.56 -18.61 9.54
N VAL A 230 6.72 -18.09 9.17
CA VAL A 230 7.12 -17.84 7.80
C VAL A 230 7.66 -19.14 7.19
N ASN A 231 6.75 -20.01 6.74
CA ASN A 231 7.11 -21.04 5.80
C ASN A 231 7.53 -20.42 4.45
N LYS A 232 8.03 -21.21 3.49
CA LYS A 232 8.54 -20.71 2.20
C LYS A 232 7.57 -19.78 1.45
N THR A 233 6.28 -19.86 1.71
CA THR A 233 5.20 -19.05 1.09
C THR A 233 4.68 -17.93 1.99
N GLY A 234 5.05 -17.92 3.26
CA GLY A 234 4.55 -16.93 4.23
C GLY A 234 5.31 -15.61 4.28
N LEU A 235 6.53 -15.54 3.71
CA LEU A 235 7.32 -14.32 3.63
C LEU A 235 7.30 -13.78 2.21
N CYS A 236 6.53 -12.71 1.97
CA CYS A 236 6.38 -12.06 0.67
C CYS A 236 7.26 -10.81 0.59
N ASN A 237 8.21 -10.80 -0.33
CA ASN A 237 9.05 -9.64 -0.63
C ASN A 237 8.54 -8.96 -1.91
N LEU A 238 7.76 -7.89 -1.76
CA LEU A 238 7.17 -7.17 -2.89
C LEU A 238 8.23 -6.51 -3.76
N ASP A 239 9.31 -5.98 -3.16
CA ASP A 239 10.40 -5.34 -3.92
C ASP A 239 11.12 -6.33 -4.84
N ALA A 240 11.33 -7.57 -4.40
CA ALA A 240 11.96 -8.61 -5.22
C ALA A 240 11.07 -9.07 -6.38
N MET A 241 9.75 -8.98 -6.21
CA MET A 241 8.77 -9.46 -7.18
C MET A 241 8.38 -8.38 -8.20
N LEU A 242 8.22 -7.14 -7.75
CA LEU A 242 7.66 -6.05 -8.54
C LEU A 242 8.66 -4.93 -8.83
N GLY A 243 9.72 -4.80 -8.03
CA GLY A 243 10.55 -3.62 -7.92
C GLY A 243 10.09 -2.71 -6.79
N HIS A 244 10.89 -1.70 -6.48
CA HIS A 244 10.67 -0.78 -5.37
C HIS A 244 9.60 0.27 -5.72
N PRO A 245 8.41 0.25 -5.08
CA PRO A 245 7.29 1.12 -5.45
C PRO A 245 7.30 2.49 -4.73
N GLY A 246 8.46 2.91 -4.18
CA GLY A 246 8.67 4.22 -3.57
C GLY A 246 7.60 4.62 -2.55
N CYS A 247 6.97 5.78 -2.74
CA CYS A 247 5.93 6.29 -1.84
C CYS A 247 4.69 5.35 -1.76
N ALA A 248 4.43 4.57 -2.80
CA ALA A 248 3.33 3.62 -2.82
C ALA A 248 3.60 2.34 -1.99
N SER A 249 4.82 2.15 -1.47
CA SER A 249 5.25 0.94 -0.74
C SER A 249 4.28 0.49 0.35
N PRO A 250 3.98 1.29 1.40
CA PRO A 250 3.14 0.84 2.50
C PRO A 250 1.72 0.51 2.04
N TRP A 251 1.21 1.29 1.12
CA TRP A 251 -0.14 1.16 0.59
C TRP A 251 -0.29 -0.09 -0.26
N LEU A 252 0.73 -0.43 -1.05
CA LEU A 252 0.78 -1.65 -1.85
C LEU A 252 0.76 -2.90 -0.96
N ALA A 253 1.51 -2.92 0.14
CA ALA A 253 1.50 -4.03 1.08
C ALA A 253 0.14 -4.18 1.77
N ILE A 254 -0.49 -3.07 2.19
CA ILE A 254 -1.84 -3.10 2.77
C ILE A 254 -2.86 -3.61 1.74
N ALA A 255 -2.80 -3.14 0.49
CA ALA A 255 -3.69 -3.60 -0.58
C ALA A 255 -3.53 -5.10 -0.86
N ALA A 256 -2.28 -5.58 -0.99
CA ALA A 256 -1.98 -6.99 -1.20
C ALA A 256 -2.45 -7.85 -0.01
N GLY A 257 -2.18 -7.42 1.21
CA GLY A 257 -2.64 -8.10 2.41
C GLY A 257 -4.17 -8.11 2.54
N THR A 258 -4.84 -7.01 2.23
CA THR A 258 -6.31 -6.91 2.23
C THR A 258 -6.91 -7.86 1.19
N GLN A 259 -6.33 -7.92 -0.01
CA GLN A 259 -6.75 -8.86 -1.05
C GLN A 259 -6.51 -10.30 -0.62
N ALA A 260 -5.37 -10.61 0.00
CA ALA A 260 -5.10 -11.94 0.55
C ALA A 260 -6.11 -12.33 1.63
N THR A 261 -6.49 -11.39 2.51
CA THR A 261 -7.56 -11.59 3.51
C THR A 261 -8.90 -11.93 2.85
N ALA A 262 -9.28 -11.22 1.79
CA ALA A 262 -10.51 -11.52 1.04
C ALA A 262 -10.49 -12.93 0.42
N HIS A 263 -9.30 -13.52 0.19
CA HIS A 263 -9.12 -14.91 -0.27
C HIS A 263 -8.90 -15.92 0.87
N GLY A 264 -9.15 -15.52 2.12
CA GLY A 264 -9.17 -16.41 3.28
C GLY A 264 -7.84 -16.54 4.02
N VAL A 265 -6.83 -15.70 3.73
CA VAL A 265 -5.60 -15.65 4.53
C VAL A 265 -5.91 -14.99 5.88
N GLY A 266 -5.42 -15.60 6.95
CA GLY A 266 -5.58 -15.15 8.33
C GLY A 266 -4.77 -13.91 8.67
N PRO A 267 -4.40 -13.72 9.95
CA PRO A 267 -3.64 -12.54 10.40
C PRO A 267 -2.31 -12.37 9.67
N GLN A 268 -1.96 -11.13 9.35
CA GLN A 268 -0.78 -10.81 8.56
C GLN A 268 0.02 -9.69 9.23
N PHE A 269 1.34 -9.71 9.08
CA PHE A 269 2.23 -8.64 9.52
C PHE A 269 2.86 -7.96 8.31
N ILE A 270 2.97 -6.63 8.37
CA ILE A 270 3.55 -5.81 7.31
C ILE A 270 4.78 -5.09 7.87
N PHE A 271 5.94 -5.32 7.27
CA PHE A 271 7.11 -4.45 7.40
C PHE A 271 7.18 -3.53 6.19
N SER A 272 7.13 -2.23 6.43
CA SER A 272 7.21 -1.22 5.38
C SER A 272 8.29 -0.19 5.67
N GLY A 273 9.12 0.09 4.67
CA GLY A 273 9.99 1.26 4.64
C GLY A 273 9.32 2.41 3.90
N GLY A 274 9.72 3.64 4.20
CA GLY A 274 9.26 4.86 3.52
C GLY A 274 10.40 5.59 2.79
N GLY A 275 11.36 4.84 2.23
CA GLY A 275 12.57 5.40 1.62
C GLY A 275 13.76 5.45 2.59
N ALA A 276 14.96 5.77 2.08
CA ALA A 276 16.24 5.63 2.80
C ALA A 276 16.39 6.45 4.10
N ALA A 277 15.56 7.47 4.30
CA ALA A 277 15.62 8.33 5.48
C ALA A 277 14.49 8.09 6.49
N ALA A 278 13.47 7.31 6.14
CA ALA A 278 12.34 7.01 7.01
C ALA A 278 12.57 5.68 7.72
N GLY A 279 12.31 5.62 9.03
CA GLY A 279 12.37 4.38 9.80
C GLY A 279 11.37 3.33 9.30
N LEU A 280 11.61 2.07 9.66
CA LEU A 280 10.69 0.98 9.33
C LEU A 280 9.42 1.06 10.20
N TRP A 281 8.32 0.70 9.58
CA TRP A 281 7.02 0.55 10.20
C TRP A 281 6.62 -0.91 10.28
N GLY A 282 6.00 -1.29 11.40
CA GLY A 282 5.31 -2.55 11.58
C GLY A 282 3.81 -2.33 11.72
N ALA A 283 2.99 -3.14 11.05
CA ALA A 283 1.54 -3.09 11.20
C ALA A 283 0.94 -4.49 11.11
N VAL A 284 -0.15 -4.73 11.86
CA VAL A 284 -0.91 -5.98 11.81
C VAL A 284 -2.18 -5.76 11.00
N LEU A 285 -2.44 -6.66 10.04
CA LEU A 285 -3.66 -6.73 9.27
C LEU A 285 -4.45 -7.98 9.68
N MET A 286 -5.72 -7.79 10.02
CA MET A 286 -6.60 -8.82 10.55
C MET A 286 -7.81 -9.06 9.66
N PRO A 287 -8.22 -10.33 9.42
CA PRO A 287 -9.52 -10.61 8.82
C PRO A 287 -10.66 -10.24 9.77
N VAL A 288 -11.78 -9.80 9.20
CA VAL A 288 -12.98 -9.42 9.98
C VAL A 288 -13.48 -10.57 10.86
N SER A 289 -13.39 -11.82 10.37
CA SER A 289 -13.83 -13.02 11.08
C SER A 289 -13.01 -13.33 12.34
N ALA A 290 -11.80 -12.82 12.47
CA ALA A 290 -10.94 -13.10 13.62
C ALA A 290 -11.30 -12.30 14.88
N LEU A 291 -11.99 -11.15 14.74
CA LEU A 291 -12.45 -10.33 15.86
C LEU A 291 -13.82 -10.75 16.43
N LEU A 292 -14.50 -11.71 15.79
CA LEU A 292 -15.81 -12.21 16.21
C LEU A 292 -15.72 -13.45 17.12
N LYS A 293 -14.52 -13.88 17.48
CA LYS A 293 -14.23 -14.96 18.41
C LYS A 293 -13.66 -14.42 19.71
#